data_3e2f97e27f4b97c763f93ccefeb60beb
#
_entry.id   3e2f97e27f4b97c763f93ccefeb60beb
#
_cell.length_a   1.000
_cell.length_b   1.000
_cell.length_c   1.000
_cell.angle_alpha   90.00
_cell.angle_beta   90.00
_cell.angle_gamma   90.00
#
_symmetry.space_group_name_H-M   'P 1'
#
loop_
_entity.id
_entity.type
_entity.pdbx_description
1 polymer ?
#
loop_
_entity_poly.entity_id
_entity_poly.type
_entity_poly.pdbx_seq_one_letter_code
_entity_poly.pdbx_strand_id
1 'polypeptide(L)'
;MTVQEAISARHSVRTYLTKPVEPAIVSALRAEIRACNAEGGLHIQLVMNEPMAFRGFFAHYGNFRGVCNYIVLAGKRAKDLDERAGWFGERLVLLAQTLGLNTCWVGLTFSKAVARRSYVLAPDERLVCVIAFGYGAEQGEAHESRPMREVYRADRTLPEWFGRGLKAALLAPTAMNQQRFRFTLLPDDTVRAESRGGSYSHVDLGIVKYHFQLGAGRESFRWAE
;
A
#
# COMPACT_ATOMS: atom_id res chain seq x y z
N MET A 1 -2.21 18.47 4.38
CA MET A 1 -1.23 17.44 4.80
C MET A 1 -0.33 17.13 3.62
N THR A 2 0.98 17.13 3.81
CA THR A 2 1.98 16.71 2.81
C THR A 2 2.08 15.17 2.76
N VAL A 3 2.71 14.63 1.70
CA VAL A 3 2.96 13.17 1.62
C VAL A 3 3.88 12.68 2.74
N GLN A 4 4.84 13.49 3.18
CA GLN A 4 5.72 13.16 4.31
C GLN A 4 4.95 13.07 5.64
N GLU A 5 4.03 13.99 5.87
CA GLU A 5 3.13 13.92 7.03
C GLU A 5 2.18 12.71 6.93
N ALA A 6 1.72 12.37 5.72
CA ALA A 6 0.85 11.22 5.49
C ALA A 6 1.53 9.88 5.84
N ILE A 7 2.85 9.73 5.57
CA ILE A 7 3.64 8.55 5.96
C ILE A 7 3.53 8.29 7.47
N SER A 8 3.58 9.34 8.29
CA SER A 8 3.54 9.23 9.75
C SER A 8 2.11 9.12 10.29
N ALA A 9 1.13 9.76 9.62
CA ALA A 9 -0.25 9.83 10.09
C ALA A 9 -1.10 8.63 9.65
N ARG A 10 -0.68 7.91 8.59
CA ARG A 10 -1.40 6.79 8.02
C ARG A 10 -1.37 5.56 8.93
N HIS A 11 -2.51 5.10 9.37
CA HIS A 11 -2.70 3.82 10.06
C HIS A 11 -3.75 2.96 9.36
N SER A 12 -3.78 1.66 9.67
CA SER A 12 -4.82 0.76 9.16
C SER A 12 -6.12 0.98 9.91
N VAL A 13 -7.13 1.50 9.22
CA VAL A 13 -8.48 1.73 9.78
C VAL A 13 -9.44 0.69 9.23
N ARG A 14 -10.24 0.08 10.09
CA ARG A 14 -11.19 -0.99 9.74
C ARG A 14 -12.64 -0.61 9.98
N THR A 15 -12.91 0.44 10.74
CA THR A 15 -14.26 0.94 11.01
C THR A 15 -14.46 2.28 10.30
N TYR A 16 -15.45 2.36 9.42
CA TYR A 16 -15.73 3.50 8.58
C TYR A 16 -17.11 4.09 8.85
N LEU A 17 -17.20 5.41 8.72
CA LEU A 17 -18.46 6.14 8.76
C LEU A 17 -19.26 5.90 7.47
N THR A 18 -20.58 5.98 7.55
CA THR A 18 -21.49 5.90 6.39
C THR A 18 -21.53 7.21 5.58
N LYS A 19 -20.56 8.09 5.79
CA LYS A 19 -20.43 9.37 5.07
C LYS A 19 -19.95 9.12 3.64
N PRO A 20 -20.68 9.59 2.60
CA PRO A 20 -20.21 9.50 1.21
C PRO A 20 -18.89 10.25 1.01
N VAL A 21 -18.02 9.68 0.18
CA VAL A 21 -16.78 10.37 -0.22
C VAL A 21 -17.11 11.48 -1.19
N GLU A 22 -16.56 12.66 -0.95
CA GLU A 22 -16.82 13.87 -1.75
C GLU A 22 -16.43 13.68 -3.22
N PRO A 23 -17.24 14.17 -4.19
CA PRO A 23 -16.97 13.97 -5.62
C PRO A 23 -15.59 14.49 -6.08
N ALA A 24 -15.09 15.56 -5.48
CA ALA A 24 -13.75 16.09 -5.78
C ALA A 24 -12.65 15.09 -5.38
N ILE A 25 -12.79 14.45 -4.22
CA ILE A 25 -11.86 13.41 -3.75
C ILE A 25 -11.92 12.18 -4.65
N VAL A 26 -13.11 11.73 -5.01
CA VAL A 26 -13.29 10.61 -5.97
C VAL A 26 -12.62 10.92 -7.30
N SER A 27 -12.77 12.16 -7.80
CA SER A 27 -12.12 12.60 -9.04
C SER A 27 -10.60 12.59 -8.94
N ALA A 28 -10.03 13.05 -7.83
CA ALA A 28 -8.60 13.02 -7.57
C ALA A 28 -8.06 11.58 -7.52
N LEU A 29 -8.74 10.68 -6.80
CA LEU A 29 -8.38 9.24 -6.76
C LEU A 29 -8.44 8.60 -8.15
N ARG A 30 -9.47 8.89 -8.97
CA ARG A 30 -9.57 8.38 -10.34
C ARG A 30 -8.44 8.89 -11.24
N ALA A 31 -8.05 10.16 -11.10
CA ALA A 31 -6.93 10.73 -11.85
C ALA A 31 -5.62 10.02 -11.50
N GLU A 32 -5.35 9.82 -10.22
CA GLU A 32 -4.15 9.14 -9.75
C GLU A 32 -4.14 7.66 -10.15
N ILE A 33 -5.27 6.96 -10.09
CA ILE A 33 -5.40 5.58 -10.57
C ILE A 33 -5.02 5.48 -12.06
N ARG A 34 -5.45 6.43 -12.90
CA ARG A 34 -5.04 6.44 -14.32
C ARG A 34 -3.53 6.61 -14.48
N ALA A 35 -2.92 7.50 -13.69
CA ALA A 35 -1.47 7.68 -13.69
C ALA A 35 -0.74 6.40 -13.24
N CYS A 36 -1.17 5.80 -12.11
CA CYS A 36 -0.61 4.55 -11.62
C CYS A 36 -0.74 3.39 -12.63
N ASN A 37 -1.88 3.30 -13.32
CA ASN A 37 -2.09 2.29 -14.35
C ASN A 37 -1.15 2.47 -15.55
N ALA A 38 -0.99 3.72 -16.02
CA ALA A 38 -0.10 4.04 -17.13
C ALA A 38 1.38 3.79 -16.79
N GLU A 39 1.83 4.26 -15.63
CA GLU A 39 3.21 4.13 -15.18
C GLU A 39 3.56 2.69 -14.79
N GLY A 40 2.64 2.00 -14.09
CA GLY A 40 2.86 0.68 -13.52
C GLY A 40 2.46 -0.49 -14.43
N GLY A 41 1.83 -0.24 -15.57
CA GLY A 41 1.26 -1.32 -16.39
C GLY A 41 0.25 -2.16 -15.62
N LEU A 42 -0.58 -1.52 -14.78
CA LEU A 42 -1.55 -2.15 -13.91
C LEU A 42 -2.98 -1.93 -14.42
N HIS A 43 -3.92 -2.64 -13.82
CA HIS A 43 -5.36 -2.46 -14.02
C HIS A 43 -6.04 -2.20 -12.68
N ILE A 44 -5.65 -1.11 -12.04
CA ILE A 44 -6.24 -0.64 -10.77
C ILE A 44 -7.62 -0.06 -11.06
N GLN A 45 -8.61 -0.42 -10.26
CA GLN A 45 -9.99 0.03 -10.42
C GLN A 45 -10.55 0.56 -9.09
N LEU A 46 -11.39 1.58 -9.18
CA LEU A 46 -12.07 2.17 -8.02
C LEU A 46 -13.50 1.66 -7.95
N VAL A 47 -13.84 0.99 -6.87
CA VAL A 47 -15.21 0.52 -6.56
C VAL A 47 -15.81 1.40 -5.48
N MET A 48 -16.99 1.95 -5.76
CA MET A 48 -17.72 2.86 -4.89
C MET A 48 -19.08 2.27 -4.53
N ASN A 49 -19.53 2.52 -3.29
CA ASN A 49 -20.87 2.16 -2.81
C ASN A 49 -21.19 0.66 -2.92
N GLU A 50 -20.19 -0.18 -2.70
CA GLU A 50 -20.35 -1.65 -2.71
C GLU A 50 -20.00 -2.22 -1.31
N PRO A 51 -20.97 -2.34 -0.38
CA PRO A 51 -20.72 -2.83 0.97
C PRO A 51 -20.72 -4.36 1.09
N MET A 52 -21.22 -5.09 0.08
CA MET A 52 -21.50 -6.52 0.23
C MET A 52 -20.24 -7.37 0.26
N ALA A 53 -19.15 -6.93 -0.38
CA ALA A 53 -17.86 -7.62 -0.32
C ALA A 53 -17.28 -7.66 1.10
N PHE A 54 -17.68 -6.69 1.95
CA PHE A 54 -17.24 -6.58 3.34
C PHE A 54 -18.34 -6.92 4.36
N ARG A 55 -19.44 -7.55 3.90
CA ARG A 55 -20.50 -8.12 4.73
C ARG A 55 -20.44 -9.64 4.67
N GLY A 56 -20.03 -10.28 5.72
CA GLY A 56 -19.98 -11.73 5.76
C GLY A 56 -18.87 -12.24 6.68
N PHE A 57 -18.78 -13.55 6.78
CA PHE A 57 -17.90 -14.22 7.74
C PHE A 57 -16.43 -13.77 7.62
N PHE A 58 -15.89 -13.69 6.40
CA PHE A 58 -14.48 -13.28 6.20
C PHE A 58 -14.21 -11.83 6.61
N ALA A 59 -15.14 -10.92 6.32
CA ALA A 59 -15.01 -9.52 6.71
C ALA A 59 -15.13 -9.35 8.23
N HIS A 60 -16.02 -10.13 8.85
CA HIS A 60 -16.14 -10.16 10.31
C HIS A 60 -14.84 -10.62 10.97
N TYR A 61 -14.17 -11.64 10.42
CA TYR A 61 -12.85 -12.09 10.89
C TYR A 61 -11.77 -11.02 10.77
N GLY A 62 -11.87 -10.12 9.76
CA GLY A 62 -11.00 -8.95 9.59
C GLY A 62 -11.40 -7.73 10.42
N ASN A 63 -12.46 -7.83 11.25
CA ASN A 63 -13.03 -6.71 12.04
C ASN A 63 -13.46 -5.50 11.19
N PHE A 64 -13.81 -5.69 9.92
CA PHE A 64 -14.28 -4.62 9.05
C PHE A 64 -15.73 -4.23 9.34
N ARG A 65 -15.96 -2.90 9.46
CA ARG A 65 -17.30 -2.32 9.67
C ARG A 65 -17.46 -1.08 8.78
N GLY A 66 -18.63 -0.94 8.15
CA GLY A 66 -18.98 0.25 7.36
C GLY A 66 -18.20 0.42 6.04
N VAL A 67 -17.39 -0.55 5.62
CA VAL A 67 -16.67 -0.48 4.34
C VAL A 67 -17.67 -0.50 3.19
N CYS A 68 -17.66 0.55 2.37
CA CYS A 68 -18.49 0.66 1.16
C CYS A 68 -17.65 0.94 -0.09
N ASN A 69 -16.38 1.29 0.06
CA ASN A 69 -15.53 1.66 -1.05
C ASN A 69 -14.19 0.94 -0.95
N TYR A 70 -13.64 0.54 -2.09
CA TYR A 70 -12.31 -0.06 -2.13
C TYR A 70 -11.63 0.12 -3.49
N ILE A 71 -10.32 0.12 -3.45
CA ILE A 71 -9.46 0.13 -4.64
C ILE A 71 -9.07 -1.32 -4.92
N VAL A 72 -9.30 -1.78 -6.13
CA VAL A 72 -8.92 -3.11 -6.61
C VAL A 72 -7.53 -3.02 -7.24
N LEU A 73 -6.58 -3.77 -6.73
CA LEU A 73 -5.24 -3.87 -7.30
C LEU A 73 -5.14 -5.13 -8.16
N ALA A 74 -5.03 -4.95 -9.45
CA ALA A 74 -4.99 -6.02 -10.44
C ALA A 74 -4.05 -5.66 -11.60
N GLY A 75 -3.72 -6.66 -12.39
CA GLY A 75 -2.92 -6.49 -13.61
C GLY A 75 -2.57 -7.82 -14.25
N LYS A 76 -1.86 -7.75 -15.38
CA LYS A 76 -1.38 -8.93 -16.12
C LYS A 76 -0.47 -9.78 -15.25
N ARG A 77 -0.60 -11.09 -15.35
CA ARG A 77 0.23 -12.05 -14.62
C ARG A 77 1.71 -11.89 -15.00
N ALA A 78 2.51 -11.47 -14.03
CA ALA A 78 3.95 -11.28 -14.17
C ALA A 78 4.62 -11.53 -12.81
N LYS A 79 5.93 -11.79 -12.82
CA LYS A 79 6.70 -12.05 -11.58
C LYS A 79 6.73 -10.85 -10.64
N ASP A 80 6.74 -9.67 -11.19
CA ASP A 80 6.83 -8.38 -10.50
C ASP A 80 5.45 -7.72 -10.22
N LEU A 81 4.34 -8.37 -10.62
CA LEU A 81 3.00 -7.79 -10.46
C LEU A 81 2.70 -7.42 -9.01
N ASP A 82 3.05 -8.27 -8.06
CA ASP A 82 2.76 -8.03 -6.63
C ASP A 82 3.56 -6.84 -6.10
N GLU A 83 4.82 -6.71 -6.49
CA GLU A 83 5.66 -5.57 -6.09
C GLU A 83 5.15 -4.26 -6.70
N ARG A 84 4.80 -4.26 -8.00
CA ARG A 84 4.19 -3.08 -8.64
C ARG A 84 2.86 -2.70 -8.00
N ALA A 85 2.01 -3.68 -7.70
CA ALA A 85 0.75 -3.45 -6.99
C ALA A 85 0.98 -2.84 -5.60
N GLY A 86 2.00 -3.30 -4.88
CA GLY A 86 2.42 -2.72 -3.60
C GLY A 86 2.86 -1.26 -3.74
N TRP A 87 3.75 -0.99 -4.68
CA TRP A 87 4.29 0.34 -4.94
C TRP A 87 3.20 1.36 -5.30
N PHE A 88 2.42 1.07 -6.34
CA PHE A 88 1.39 2.00 -6.81
C PHE A 88 0.14 2.02 -5.92
N GLY A 89 -0.16 0.92 -5.24
CA GLY A 89 -1.22 0.88 -4.23
C GLY A 89 -0.90 1.79 -3.04
N GLU A 90 0.35 1.81 -2.56
CA GLU A 90 0.74 2.68 -1.45
C GLU A 90 0.77 4.15 -1.86
N ARG A 91 1.09 4.47 -3.12
CA ARG A 91 0.94 5.82 -3.66
C ARG A 91 -0.52 6.30 -3.55
N LEU A 92 -1.49 5.44 -3.82
CA LEU A 92 -2.92 5.74 -3.65
C LEU A 92 -3.33 5.84 -2.18
N VAL A 93 -2.77 5.00 -1.32
CA VAL A 93 -2.99 5.05 0.15
C VAL A 93 -2.54 6.38 0.72
N LEU A 94 -1.33 6.83 0.39
CA LEU A 94 -0.81 8.10 0.89
C LEU A 94 -1.58 9.29 0.30
N LEU A 95 -1.99 9.25 -0.97
CA LEU A 95 -2.89 10.25 -1.53
C LEU A 95 -4.23 10.29 -0.77
N ALA A 96 -4.85 9.14 -0.52
CA ALA A 96 -6.10 9.08 0.24
C ALA A 96 -5.94 9.73 1.63
N GLN A 97 -4.82 9.46 2.31
CA GLN A 97 -4.50 10.07 3.60
C GLN A 97 -4.36 11.60 3.49
N THR A 98 -3.70 12.13 2.46
CA THR A 98 -3.58 13.58 2.24
C THR A 98 -4.93 14.24 1.98
N LEU A 99 -5.89 13.49 1.43
CA LEU A 99 -7.27 13.93 1.16
C LEU A 99 -8.23 13.73 2.36
N GLY A 100 -7.71 13.33 3.51
CA GLY A 100 -8.50 13.14 4.73
C GLY A 100 -9.29 11.83 4.78
N LEU A 101 -8.93 10.85 3.96
CA LEU A 101 -9.49 9.51 4.01
C LEU A 101 -8.57 8.56 4.76
N ASN A 102 -9.16 7.55 5.38
CA ASN A 102 -8.43 6.43 5.98
C ASN A 102 -8.50 5.21 5.07
N THR A 103 -7.52 4.32 5.22
CA THR A 103 -7.38 3.12 4.38
C THR A 103 -7.00 1.88 5.18
N CYS A 104 -7.22 0.71 4.58
CA CYS A 104 -6.66 -0.54 5.05
C CYS A 104 -6.38 -1.49 3.87
N TRP A 105 -5.18 -2.06 3.81
CA TRP A 105 -4.84 -3.14 2.89
C TRP A 105 -5.56 -4.43 3.27
N VAL A 106 -6.18 -5.11 2.28
CA VAL A 106 -6.99 -6.31 2.51
C VAL A 106 -6.68 -7.38 1.48
N GLY A 107 -6.04 -8.47 1.92
CA GLY A 107 -5.70 -9.60 1.04
C GLY A 107 -6.72 -10.74 1.08
N LEU A 108 -7.26 -11.06 2.27
CA LEU A 108 -8.05 -12.27 2.50
C LEU A 108 -9.42 -12.01 3.14
N THR A 109 -9.56 -10.97 3.95
CA THR A 109 -10.71 -10.76 4.82
C THR A 109 -11.84 -9.98 4.15
N PHE A 110 -12.17 -10.34 2.90
CA PHE A 110 -13.34 -9.87 2.14
C PHE A 110 -13.84 -10.97 1.21
N SER A 111 -15.08 -10.87 0.74
CA SER A 111 -15.65 -11.83 -0.22
C SER A 111 -15.16 -11.52 -1.64
N LYS A 112 -14.16 -12.27 -2.12
CA LYS A 112 -13.66 -12.16 -3.50
C LYS A 112 -14.75 -12.44 -4.53
N ALA A 113 -15.64 -13.38 -4.26
CA ALA A 113 -16.73 -13.75 -5.17
C ALA A 113 -17.76 -12.62 -5.32
N VAL A 114 -18.07 -11.91 -4.23
CA VAL A 114 -18.96 -10.75 -4.28
C VAL A 114 -18.27 -9.57 -4.95
N ALA A 115 -17.05 -9.22 -4.51
CA ALA A 115 -16.28 -8.13 -5.07
C ALA A 115 -16.06 -8.29 -6.59
N ARG A 116 -15.93 -9.54 -7.09
CA ARG A 116 -15.74 -9.85 -8.52
C ARG A 116 -16.83 -9.31 -9.43
N ARG A 117 -18.00 -9.02 -8.90
CA ARG A 117 -19.13 -8.42 -9.64
C ARG A 117 -18.96 -6.93 -9.90
N SER A 118 -18.04 -6.27 -9.22
CA SER A 118 -17.86 -4.81 -9.19
C SER A 118 -16.60 -4.34 -9.93
N TYR A 119 -15.81 -5.27 -10.48
CA TYR A 119 -14.61 -4.93 -11.27
C TYR A 119 -14.41 -5.92 -12.42
N VAL A 120 -13.60 -5.53 -13.41
CA VAL A 120 -13.34 -6.33 -14.61
C VAL A 120 -11.89 -6.82 -14.59
N LEU A 121 -11.66 -8.07 -15.01
CA LEU A 121 -10.33 -8.61 -15.28
C LEU A 121 -10.31 -9.25 -16.66
N ALA A 122 -9.28 -8.96 -17.44
CA ALA A 122 -8.97 -9.71 -18.64
C ALA A 122 -8.52 -11.16 -18.31
N PRO A 123 -8.56 -12.10 -19.25
CA PRO A 123 -8.17 -13.50 -18.98
C PRO A 123 -6.73 -13.68 -18.48
N ASP A 124 -5.83 -12.81 -18.90
CA ASP A 124 -4.40 -12.80 -18.53
C ASP A 124 -4.11 -11.99 -17.25
N GLU A 125 -5.15 -11.38 -16.65
CA GLU A 125 -5.02 -10.61 -15.41
C GLU A 125 -5.35 -11.43 -14.16
N ARG A 126 -4.90 -10.93 -13.02
CA ARG A 126 -5.33 -11.42 -11.70
C ARG A 126 -5.51 -10.29 -10.70
N LEU A 127 -6.40 -10.52 -9.76
CA LEU A 127 -6.49 -9.71 -8.54
C LEU A 127 -5.28 -10.01 -7.65
N VAL A 128 -4.63 -8.96 -7.16
CA VAL A 128 -3.59 -9.05 -6.12
C VAL A 128 -4.24 -8.95 -4.74
N CYS A 129 -4.83 -7.81 -4.45
CA CYS A 129 -5.55 -7.52 -3.21
C CYS A 129 -6.46 -6.29 -3.41
N VAL A 130 -7.10 -5.83 -2.34
CA VAL A 130 -7.86 -4.58 -2.36
C VAL A 130 -7.40 -3.66 -1.23
N ILE A 131 -7.71 -2.37 -1.35
CA ILE A 131 -7.52 -1.37 -0.30
C ILE A 131 -8.90 -0.82 0.04
N ALA A 132 -9.40 -1.11 1.24
CA ALA A 132 -10.61 -0.48 1.78
C ALA A 132 -10.32 0.99 2.07
N PHE A 133 -11.26 1.89 1.80
CA PHE A 133 -11.10 3.31 2.09
C PHE A 133 -12.41 4.03 2.39
N GLY A 134 -12.31 5.16 3.11
CA GLY A 134 -13.43 6.01 3.48
C GLY A 134 -13.06 6.95 4.63
N TYR A 135 -14.03 7.64 5.18
CA TYR A 135 -13.84 8.38 6.42
C TYR A 135 -13.87 7.40 7.60
N GLY A 136 -12.76 7.29 8.32
CA GLY A 136 -12.66 6.42 9.47
C GLY A 136 -13.52 6.91 10.66
N ALA A 137 -14.11 5.99 11.38
CA ALA A 137 -14.71 6.28 12.69
C ALA A 137 -13.66 6.51 13.77
N GLU A 138 -12.43 6.12 13.47
CA GLU A 138 -11.22 6.25 14.27
C GLU A 138 -10.04 6.55 13.34
N GLN A 139 -8.88 6.92 13.88
CA GLN A 139 -7.68 7.18 13.06
C GLN A 139 -6.72 5.99 13.01
N GLY A 140 -7.08 4.88 13.64
CA GLY A 140 -6.23 3.72 13.79
C GLY A 140 -5.10 3.95 14.79
N GLU A 141 -4.24 2.95 14.92
CA GLU A 141 -3.12 2.97 15.86
C GLU A 141 -1.80 2.77 15.12
N ALA A 142 -0.74 3.43 15.63
CA ALA A 142 0.61 3.21 15.14
C ALA A 142 1.03 1.75 15.39
N HIS A 143 1.58 1.11 14.36
CA HIS A 143 2.12 -0.24 14.55
C HIS A 143 3.50 -0.17 15.24
N GLU A 144 3.84 -1.26 15.92
CA GLU A 144 5.18 -1.43 16.48
C GLU A 144 6.17 -1.74 15.35
N SER A 145 7.21 -0.91 15.23
CA SER A 145 8.26 -1.10 14.23
C SER A 145 9.39 -1.98 14.76
N ARG A 146 9.97 -2.82 13.89
CA ARG A 146 11.19 -3.55 14.21
C ARG A 146 12.36 -2.60 14.43
N PRO A 147 13.37 -3.01 15.22
CA PRO A 147 14.62 -2.28 15.32
C PRO A 147 15.25 -2.07 13.92
N MET A 148 15.64 -0.84 13.61
CA MET A 148 16.15 -0.47 12.27
C MET A 148 17.30 -1.38 11.83
N ARG A 149 18.19 -1.79 12.74
CA ARG A 149 19.34 -2.69 12.46
C ARG A 149 18.95 -4.04 11.86
N GLU A 150 17.69 -4.47 12.00
CA GLU A 150 17.20 -5.75 11.48
C GLU A 150 16.78 -5.69 10.02
N VAL A 151 16.51 -4.48 9.50
CA VAL A 151 15.93 -4.27 8.18
C VAL A 151 16.94 -3.74 7.15
N TYR A 152 18.23 -3.62 7.49
CA TYR A 152 19.24 -3.23 6.52
C TYR A 152 20.56 -4.00 6.65
N ARG A 153 21.40 -3.85 5.61
CA ARG A 153 22.85 -4.18 5.59
C ARG A 153 23.62 -3.07 4.92
N ALA A 154 24.79 -2.74 5.45
CA ALA A 154 25.73 -1.81 4.86
C ALA A 154 27.13 -2.15 5.37
N ASP A 155 28.14 -2.04 4.49
CA ASP A 155 29.54 -2.26 4.83
C ASP A 155 30.29 -0.93 5.07
N ARG A 156 29.55 0.18 5.14
CA ARG A 156 30.06 1.54 5.36
C ARG A 156 29.12 2.34 6.27
N THR A 157 29.60 3.48 6.72
CA THR A 157 28.77 4.46 7.44
C THR A 157 27.54 4.82 6.61
N LEU A 158 26.38 4.82 7.25
CA LEU A 158 25.13 5.11 6.58
C LEU A 158 25.06 6.58 6.16
N PRO A 159 24.85 6.89 4.88
CA PRO A 159 24.48 8.24 4.47
C PRO A 159 23.17 8.67 5.13
N GLU A 160 23.03 9.96 5.38
CA GLU A 160 21.82 10.50 6.04
C GLU A 160 20.54 10.17 5.28
N TRP A 161 20.57 10.26 3.94
CA TRP A 161 19.43 9.94 3.09
C TRP A 161 18.97 8.47 3.25
N PHE A 162 19.93 7.52 3.39
CA PHE A 162 19.60 6.11 3.58
C PHE A 162 18.92 5.88 4.93
N GLY A 163 19.40 6.56 5.99
CA GLY A 163 18.76 6.54 7.31
C GLY A 163 17.33 7.10 7.29
N ARG A 164 17.10 8.21 6.56
CA ARG A 164 15.75 8.74 6.35
C ARG A 164 14.85 7.76 5.60
N GLY A 165 15.36 7.13 4.54
CA GLY A 165 14.66 6.10 3.79
C GLY A 165 14.24 4.91 4.65
N LEU A 166 15.14 4.40 5.50
CA LEU A 166 14.84 3.32 6.44
C LEU A 166 13.76 3.70 7.47
N LYS A 167 13.83 4.92 8.02
CA LYS A 167 12.80 5.43 8.94
C LYS A 167 11.42 5.45 8.29
N ALA A 168 11.33 5.95 7.06
CA ALA A 168 10.07 5.96 6.31
C ALA A 168 9.58 4.53 5.99
N ALA A 169 10.47 3.62 5.56
CA ALA A 169 10.12 2.23 5.28
C ALA A 169 9.60 1.47 6.51
N LEU A 170 10.10 1.78 7.70
CA LEU A 170 9.61 1.20 8.96
C LEU A 170 8.21 1.68 9.35
N LEU A 171 7.72 2.77 8.78
CA LEU A 171 6.34 3.26 8.95
C LEU A 171 5.38 2.66 7.91
N ALA A 172 5.88 1.94 6.92
CA ALA A 172 5.09 1.30 5.88
C ALA A 172 4.22 0.17 6.43
N PRO A 173 2.96 0.02 5.99
CA PRO A 173 2.15 -1.13 6.36
C PRO A 173 2.69 -2.40 5.71
N THR A 174 2.67 -3.51 6.44
CA THR A 174 2.99 -4.84 5.92
C THR A 174 1.94 -5.85 6.37
N ALA A 175 1.76 -6.92 5.61
CA ALA A 175 0.82 -7.97 5.95
C ALA A 175 1.09 -8.50 7.37
N MET A 176 0.06 -8.45 8.25
CA MET A 176 0.16 -8.88 9.66
C MET A 176 1.32 -8.20 10.43
N ASN A 177 1.73 -7.00 10.03
CA ASN A 177 2.89 -6.28 10.57
C ASN A 177 4.19 -7.12 10.58
N GLN A 178 4.35 -8.00 9.58
CA GLN A 178 5.48 -8.96 9.55
C GLN A 178 6.83 -8.29 9.29
N GLN A 179 6.87 -7.15 8.60
CA GLN A 179 8.07 -6.34 8.32
C GLN A 179 9.25 -7.21 7.82
N ARG A 180 8.98 -8.16 6.91
CA ARG A 180 9.95 -9.11 6.38
C ARG A 180 10.60 -8.60 5.09
N PHE A 181 11.34 -7.52 5.22
CA PHE A 181 12.10 -6.92 4.14
C PHE A 181 13.53 -6.60 4.58
N ARG A 182 14.39 -6.33 3.62
CA ARG A 182 15.76 -5.86 3.86
C ARG A 182 16.20 -4.91 2.78
N PHE A 183 16.83 -3.81 3.18
CA PHE A 183 17.57 -2.90 2.30
C PHE A 183 19.06 -3.13 2.46
N THR A 184 19.77 -3.27 1.34
CA THR A 184 21.22 -3.36 1.33
C THR A 184 21.78 -2.14 0.61
N LEU A 185 22.62 -1.36 1.30
CA LEU A 185 23.37 -0.28 0.70
C LEU A 185 24.58 -0.87 -0.02
N LEU A 186 24.59 -0.78 -1.33
CA LEU A 186 25.68 -1.18 -2.21
C LEU A 186 26.62 0.02 -2.50
N PRO A 187 27.77 -0.20 -3.15
CA PRO A 187 28.60 0.91 -3.68
C PRO A 187 27.80 1.86 -4.58
N ASP A 188 28.34 3.06 -4.81
CA ASP A 188 27.82 4.09 -5.73
C ASP A 188 26.35 4.47 -5.46
N ASP A 189 25.98 4.51 -4.17
CA ASP A 189 24.64 4.86 -3.70
C ASP A 189 23.52 4.02 -4.37
N THR A 190 23.83 2.76 -4.64
CA THR A 190 22.85 1.78 -5.13
C THR A 190 22.19 1.06 -3.95
N VAL A 191 20.88 0.89 -4.01
CA VAL A 191 20.10 0.22 -2.97
C VAL A 191 19.43 -1.03 -3.53
N ARG A 192 19.66 -2.16 -2.89
CA ARG A 192 18.90 -3.38 -3.14
C ARG A 192 17.85 -3.55 -2.05
N ALA A 193 16.61 -3.79 -2.45
CA ALA A 193 15.52 -4.14 -1.55
C ALA A 193 15.08 -5.58 -1.81
N GLU A 194 14.91 -6.36 -0.75
CA GLU A 194 14.62 -7.79 -0.84
C GLU A 194 13.48 -8.18 0.10
N SER A 195 12.56 -9.00 -0.41
CA SER A 195 11.59 -9.70 0.43
C SER A 195 12.26 -10.83 1.19
N ARG A 196 11.86 -11.03 2.45
CA ARG A 196 12.32 -12.14 3.29
C ARG A 196 11.24 -13.21 3.50
N GLY A 197 10.32 -13.29 2.56
CA GLY A 197 9.26 -14.27 2.54
C GLY A 197 8.07 -13.93 3.44
N GLY A 198 7.05 -14.76 3.38
CA GLY A 198 5.78 -14.60 4.08
C GLY A 198 4.62 -14.27 3.13
N SER A 199 3.41 -14.27 3.66
CA SER A 199 2.21 -13.95 2.89
C SER A 199 2.25 -12.51 2.40
N TYR A 200 1.92 -12.27 1.14
CA TYR A 200 1.94 -10.94 0.50
C TYR A 200 3.30 -10.21 0.54
N SER A 201 4.39 -10.92 0.80
CA SER A 201 5.70 -10.32 1.02
C SER A 201 6.25 -9.54 -0.17
N HIS A 202 5.84 -9.84 -1.41
CA HIS A 202 6.20 -9.06 -2.58
C HIS A 202 5.34 -7.79 -2.72
N VAL A 203 4.08 -7.81 -2.25
CA VAL A 203 3.27 -6.58 -2.11
C VAL A 203 3.90 -5.68 -1.05
N ASP A 204 4.24 -6.25 0.11
CA ASP A 204 4.94 -5.53 1.18
C ASP A 204 6.24 -4.90 0.66
N LEU A 205 7.00 -5.62 -0.18
CA LEU A 205 8.24 -5.11 -0.78
C LEU A 205 7.99 -3.84 -1.61
N GLY A 206 6.95 -3.84 -2.45
CA GLY A 206 6.56 -2.65 -3.20
C GLY A 206 6.19 -1.46 -2.30
N ILE A 207 5.41 -1.72 -1.24
CA ILE A 207 5.00 -0.72 -0.26
C ILE A 207 6.22 -0.09 0.42
N VAL A 208 7.10 -0.91 0.98
CA VAL A 208 8.28 -0.41 1.73
C VAL A 208 9.30 0.29 0.83
N LYS A 209 9.44 -0.15 -0.44
CA LYS A 209 10.28 0.54 -1.43
C LYS A 209 9.74 1.94 -1.73
N TYR A 210 8.43 2.10 -1.87
CA TYR A 210 7.82 3.41 -2.10
C TYR A 210 8.06 4.35 -0.91
N HIS A 211 7.83 3.90 0.32
CA HIS A 211 8.14 4.66 1.53
C HIS A 211 9.62 5.02 1.62
N PHE A 212 10.51 4.06 1.38
CA PHE A 212 11.95 4.29 1.39
C PHE A 212 12.34 5.40 0.41
N GLN A 213 11.85 5.35 -0.83
CA GLN A 213 12.14 6.36 -1.84
C GLN A 213 11.67 7.76 -1.43
N LEU A 214 10.46 7.85 -0.84
CA LEU A 214 9.95 9.13 -0.33
C LEU A 214 10.81 9.69 0.81
N GLY A 215 11.27 8.84 1.71
CA GLY A 215 12.12 9.25 2.84
C GLY A 215 13.56 9.57 2.45
N ALA A 216 14.12 8.80 1.53
CA ALA A 216 15.49 8.99 1.04
C ALA A 216 15.63 10.20 0.10
N GLY A 217 14.61 10.47 -0.70
CA GLY A 217 14.67 11.36 -1.87
C GLY A 217 15.11 10.59 -3.11
N ARG A 218 14.31 10.69 -4.17
CA ARG A 218 14.51 9.90 -5.41
C ARG A 218 15.87 10.09 -6.04
N GLU A 219 16.42 11.29 -5.99
CA GLU A 219 17.70 11.65 -6.61
C GLU A 219 18.92 11.22 -5.78
N SER A 220 18.72 10.71 -4.56
CA SER A 220 19.80 10.36 -3.65
C SER A 220 20.43 9.00 -3.94
N PHE A 221 19.77 8.15 -4.74
CA PHE A 221 20.23 6.77 -4.95
C PHE A 221 19.63 6.15 -6.22
N ARG A 222 20.10 4.96 -6.56
CA ARG A 222 19.55 4.12 -7.62
C ARG A 222 19.10 2.77 -7.05
N TRP A 223 18.00 2.24 -7.57
CA TRP A 223 17.62 0.86 -7.26
C TRP A 223 18.57 -0.10 -7.98
N ALA A 224 19.01 -1.15 -7.29
CA ALA A 224 19.66 -2.30 -7.93
C ALA A 224 18.65 -3.02 -8.83
N GLU A 225 19.13 -3.52 -9.99
CA GLU A 225 18.38 -4.37 -10.89
C GLU A 225 18.11 -5.77 -10.28
#